data_77a8dc9b290ee47174a3ddd36cb95aff
#
_entry.id   77a8dc9b290ee47174a3ddd36cb95aff
#
_cell.length_a   1.000
_cell.length_b   1.000
_cell.length_c   1.000
_cell.angle_alpha   90.00
_cell.angle_beta   90.00
_cell.angle_gamma   90.00
#
_symmetry.space_group_name_H-M   'P 1'
#
loop_
_entity.id
_entity.type
_entity.pdbx_description
1 polymer ?
#
loop_
_entity_poly.entity_id
_entity_poly.type
_entity_poly.pdbx_seq_one_letter_code
_entity_poly.pdbx_strand_id
1 'polypeptide(L)'
;LLADLKETVLEINTVDIAGNWAELNAPQDLARYVLGTKSETLKRLRPLVGKSIIGAQVSFSVDDWTSKKSEQISIVQVQFGGKMLAVRSSSFDEDSWTTANAGVFESVINVPADDGVRLGDAVQAVIASYNDGNTENQILVQEMVDAPILSGVAFTRTIRSGAPYYVINYDDQSGRTDTVTSGNGEKIETFVAYRGCDERT
;
A
#
# COMPACT_ATOMS: atom_id res chain seq x y z
N LEU A 1 -11.34 -1.47 -39.95
CA LEU A 1 -9.89 -1.76 -39.98
C LEU A 1 -9.57 -3.25 -39.85
N LEU A 2 -10.09 -3.96 -38.84
CA LEU A 2 -9.92 -5.41 -38.69
C LEU A 2 -10.72 -6.22 -39.71
N ALA A 3 -11.89 -5.72 -40.16
CA ALA A 3 -12.67 -6.32 -41.21
C ALA A 3 -11.97 -6.21 -42.57
N ASP A 4 -11.34 -5.08 -42.85
CA ASP A 4 -10.60 -4.83 -44.10
C ASP A 4 -9.35 -5.69 -44.21
N LEU A 5 -8.71 -6.05 -43.08
CA LEU A 5 -7.55 -6.93 -43.03
C LEU A 5 -7.87 -8.40 -43.30
N LYS A 6 -9.14 -8.83 -43.10
CA LYS A 6 -9.58 -10.20 -43.42
C LYS A 6 -9.75 -10.48 -44.92
N GLU A 7 -9.85 -9.43 -45.73
CA GLU A 7 -9.92 -9.55 -47.20
C GLU A 7 -8.53 -9.62 -47.85
N THR A 8 -7.47 -9.31 -47.11
CA THR A 8 -6.10 -9.54 -47.54
C THR A 8 -5.62 -10.91 -47.05
N VAL A 9 -4.77 -11.59 -47.81
CA VAL A 9 -4.25 -12.95 -47.56
C VAL A 9 -3.42 -13.11 -46.28
N LEU A 10 -3.70 -12.29 -45.24
CA LEU A 10 -3.07 -12.35 -43.93
C LEU A 10 -3.89 -13.26 -43.01
N GLU A 11 -3.30 -14.36 -42.58
CA GLU A 11 -3.88 -15.24 -41.57
C GLU A 11 -3.82 -14.53 -40.21
N ILE A 12 -4.98 -14.13 -39.70
CA ILE A 12 -5.09 -13.46 -38.38
C ILE A 12 -5.42 -14.54 -37.37
N ASN A 13 -4.44 -14.87 -36.53
CA ASN A 13 -4.64 -15.73 -35.36
C ASN A 13 -5.11 -14.90 -34.17
N THR A 14 -6.20 -15.32 -33.55
CA THR A 14 -6.71 -14.71 -32.33
C THR A 14 -6.41 -15.60 -31.13
N VAL A 15 -5.92 -15.01 -30.06
CA VAL A 15 -5.72 -15.67 -28.78
C VAL A 15 -6.70 -15.06 -27.78
N ASP A 16 -7.52 -15.88 -27.16
CA ASP A 16 -8.36 -15.44 -26.05
C ASP A 16 -7.50 -15.32 -24.79
N ILE A 17 -7.38 -14.10 -24.30
CA ILE A 17 -6.64 -13.77 -23.07
C ILE A 17 -7.55 -13.69 -21.84
N ALA A 18 -8.83 -14.11 -21.99
CA ALA A 18 -9.81 -14.20 -20.90
C ALA A 18 -9.91 -12.93 -20.04
N GLY A 19 -9.86 -11.75 -20.66
CA GLY A 19 -9.91 -10.47 -19.98
C GLY A 19 -8.61 -10.03 -19.29
N ASN A 20 -7.55 -10.83 -19.35
CA ASN A 20 -6.24 -10.48 -18.78
C ASN A 20 -5.46 -9.52 -19.68
N TRP A 21 -6.01 -8.36 -19.93
CA TRP A 21 -5.35 -7.30 -20.68
C TRP A 21 -5.66 -5.94 -20.06
N ALA A 22 -4.78 -4.98 -20.28
CA ALA A 22 -4.97 -3.60 -19.89
C ALA A 22 -4.48 -2.67 -20.99
N GLU A 23 -5.21 -1.59 -21.24
CA GLU A 23 -4.77 -0.51 -22.10
C GLU A 23 -3.99 0.50 -21.24
N LEU A 24 -2.74 0.77 -21.63
CA LEU A 24 -1.85 1.67 -20.93
C LEU A 24 -1.69 2.94 -21.78
N ASN A 25 -2.43 3.98 -21.46
CA ASN A 25 -2.42 5.25 -22.18
C ASN A 25 -1.48 6.28 -21.55
N ALA A 26 -1.09 6.07 -20.29
CA ALA A 26 -0.24 6.98 -19.54
C ALA A 26 0.69 6.22 -18.58
N PRO A 27 1.84 6.81 -18.18
CA PRO A 27 2.76 6.18 -17.21
C PRO A 27 2.11 5.77 -15.88
N GLN A 28 1.09 6.50 -15.43
CA GLN A 28 0.32 6.18 -14.24
C GLN A 28 -0.48 4.88 -14.38
N ASP A 29 -0.95 4.54 -15.58
CA ASP A 29 -1.67 3.27 -15.82
C ASP A 29 -0.71 2.09 -15.63
N LEU A 30 0.54 2.24 -16.09
CA LEU A 30 1.58 1.24 -15.84
C LEU A 30 1.85 1.06 -14.34
N ALA A 31 1.96 2.15 -13.58
CA ALA A 31 2.15 2.09 -12.15
C ALA A 31 0.98 1.36 -11.45
N ARG A 32 -0.25 1.70 -11.80
CA ARG A 32 -1.46 1.06 -11.29
C ARG A 32 -1.48 -0.45 -11.61
N TYR A 33 -1.15 -0.82 -12.83
CA TYR A 33 -1.15 -2.22 -13.26
C TYR A 33 0.00 -3.03 -12.63
N VAL A 34 1.21 -2.45 -12.55
CA VAL A 34 2.40 -3.14 -12.03
C VAL A 34 2.42 -3.18 -10.50
N LEU A 35 2.10 -2.09 -9.83
CA LEU A 35 2.17 -2.00 -8.38
C LEU A 35 0.87 -2.45 -7.71
N GLY A 36 -0.28 -2.04 -8.23
CA GLY A 36 -1.58 -2.31 -7.62
C GLY A 36 -1.82 -1.45 -6.37
N THR A 37 -2.68 -1.92 -5.49
CA THR A 37 -2.93 -1.29 -4.20
C THR A 37 -1.72 -1.44 -3.27
N LYS A 38 -1.70 -0.71 -2.16
CA LYS A 38 -0.65 -0.82 -1.12
C LYS A 38 -0.46 -2.27 -0.67
N SER A 39 -1.55 -2.99 -0.41
CA SER A 39 -1.48 -4.38 0.03
C SER A 39 -0.90 -5.30 -1.04
N GLU A 40 -1.29 -5.11 -2.31
CA GLU A 40 -0.78 -5.90 -3.43
C GLU A 40 0.69 -5.63 -3.70
N THR A 41 1.09 -4.35 -3.67
CA THR A 41 2.48 -3.94 -3.79
C THR A 41 3.35 -4.63 -2.73
N LEU A 42 2.95 -4.60 -1.48
CA LEU A 42 3.69 -5.25 -0.39
C LEU A 42 3.76 -6.77 -0.57
N LYS A 43 2.67 -7.42 -1.02
CA LYS A 43 2.67 -8.87 -1.33
C LYS A 43 3.68 -9.21 -2.44
N ARG A 44 3.73 -8.41 -3.51
CA ARG A 44 4.64 -8.62 -4.65
C ARG A 44 6.09 -8.36 -4.26
N LEU A 45 6.36 -7.35 -3.44
CA LEU A 45 7.71 -7.00 -3.00
C LEU A 45 8.28 -7.98 -1.98
N ARG A 46 7.45 -8.61 -1.15
CA ARG A 46 7.89 -9.48 -0.05
C ARG A 46 8.92 -10.55 -0.46
N PRO A 47 8.74 -11.31 -1.56
CA PRO A 47 9.74 -12.29 -2.00
C PRO A 47 10.98 -11.67 -2.65
N LEU A 48 10.95 -10.38 -3.02
CA LEU A 48 12.02 -9.70 -3.76
C LEU A 48 12.99 -8.94 -2.86
N VAL A 49 12.55 -8.54 -1.66
CA VAL A 49 13.41 -7.77 -0.74
C VAL A 49 14.26 -8.71 0.09
N GLY A 50 15.60 -8.53 0.01
CA GLY A 50 16.56 -9.36 0.73
C GLY A 50 17.21 -8.69 1.94
N LYS A 51 17.16 -7.35 2.02
CA LYS A 51 17.81 -6.56 3.09
C LYS A 51 16.82 -5.88 4.03
N SER A 52 15.52 -6.08 3.81
CA SER A 52 14.46 -5.54 4.66
C SER A 52 13.38 -6.59 4.86
N ILE A 53 12.52 -6.37 5.85
CA ILE A 53 11.43 -7.26 6.19
C ILE A 53 10.12 -6.56 5.87
N ILE A 54 9.30 -7.19 5.03
CA ILE A 54 7.90 -6.83 4.89
C ILE A 54 7.11 -7.75 5.82
N GLY A 55 6.50 -7.17 6.85
CA GLY A 55 5.75 -7.88 7.87
C GLY A 55 4.58 -8.68 7.29
N ALA A 56 4.07 -9.62 8.08
CA ALA A 56 2.86 -10.35 7.74
C ALA A 56 1.68 -9.37 7.57
N GLN A 57 0.78 -9.70 6.67
CA GLN A 57 -0.41 -8.89 6.42
C GLN A 57 -1.61 -9.77 6.08
N VAL A 58 -2.80 -9.28 6.43
CA VAL A 58 -4.10 -9.72 5.92
C VAL A 58 -4.70 -8.56 5.17
N SER A 59 -5.27 -8.81 4.01
CA SER A 59 -6.03 -7.81 3.28
C SER A 59 -7.29 -8.43 2.70
N PHE A 60 -8.37 -7.67 2.72
CA PHE A 60 -9.68 -8.04 2.20
C PHE A 60 -10.38 -6.79 1.66
N SER A 61 -11.34 -6.97 0.76
CA SER A 61 -12.14 -5.87 0.21
C SER A 61 -13.25 -5.44 1.18
N VAL A 62 -13.83 -4.28 0.92
CA VAL A 62 -15.05 -3.82 1.61
C VAL A 62 -16.19 -4.81 1.38
N ASP A 63 -16.28 -5.41 0.19
CA ASP A 63 -17.27 -6.45 -0.12
C ASP A 63 -17.07 -7.71 0.72
N ASP A 64 -15.83 -8.22 0.82
CA ASP A 64 -15.49 -9.35 1.69
C ASP A 64 -15.85 -9.08 3.15
N TRP A 65 -15.56 -7.87 3.64
CA TRP A 65 -15.92 -7.47 4.99
C TRP A 65 -17.43 -7.46 5.21
N THR A 66 -18.17 -6.89 4.28
CA THR A 66 -19.63 -6.75 4.40
C THR A 66 -20.31 -8.12 4.35
N SER A 67 -19.83 -9.01 3.49
CA SER A 67 -20.42 -10.34 3.30
C SER A 67 -19.96 -11.39 4.32
N LYS A 68 -18.70 -11.27 4.85
CA LYS A 68 -18.04 -12.31 5.63
C LYS A 68 -17.32 -11.77 6.87
N LYS A 69 -17.87 -10.76 7.53
CA LYS A 69 -17.22 -10.07 8.66
C LYS A 69 -16.62 -11.01 9.71
N SER A 70 -17.36 -12.00 10.16
CA SER A 70 -16.90 -12.92 11.21
C SER A 70 -15.73 -13.79 10.73
N GLU A 71 -15.72 -14.18 9.47
CA GLU A 71 -14.63 -14.94 8.86
C GLU A 71 -13.35 -14.08 8.78
N GLN A 72 -13.46 -12.82 8.34
CA GLN A 72 -12.32 -11.91 8.26
C GLN A 72 -11.71 -11.64 9.65
N ILE A 73 -12.54 -11.43 10.67
CA ILE A 73 -12.08 -11.30 12.05
C ILE A 73 -11.32 -12.55 12.49
N SER A 74 -11.86 -13.75 12.23
CA SER A 74 -11.22 -15.01 12.59
C SER A 74 -9.88 -15.19 11.90
N ILE A 75 -9.78 -14.87 10.61
CA ILE A 75 -8.50 -14.93 9.85
C ILE A 75 -7.45 -14.03 10.49
N VAL A 76 -7.81 -12.79 10.84
CA VAL A 76 -6.90 -11.84 11.48
C VAL A 76 -6.46 -12.36 12.86
N GLN A 77 -7.38 -12.86 13.68
CA GLN A 77 -7.09 -13.40 15.01
C GLN A 77 -6.18 -14.64 14.95
N VAL A 78 -6.41 -15.54 14.00
CA VAL A 78 -5.57 -16.73 13.82
C VAL A 78 -4.15 -16.33 13.40
N GLN A 79 -4.01 -15.32 12.54
CA GLN A 79 -2.70 -14.90 12.05
C GLN A 79 -1.92 -14.06 13.06
N PHE A 80 -2.59 -13.24 13.86
CA PHE A 80 -1.95 -12.21 14.67
C PHE A 80 -2.29 -12.29 16.17
N GLY A 81 -2.86 -13.38 16.66
CA GLY A 81 -3.26 -13.51 18.06
C GLY A 81 -2.17 -13.04 19.03
N GLY A 82 -2.55 -12.26 20.04
CA GLY A 82 -1.64 -11.65 21.01
C GLY A 82 -0.87 -10.43 20.53
N LYS A 83 -1.08 -9.95 19.28
CA LYS A 83 -0.35 -8.81 18.70
C LYS A 83 -1.20 -7.54 18.68
N MET A 84 -0.50 -6.40 18.63
CA MET A 84 -1.10 -5.11 18.31
C MET A 84 -1.04 -4.88 16.81
N LEU A 85 -2.13 -4.36 16.26
CA LEU A 85 -2.34 -4.20 14.82
C LEU A 85 -2.44 -2.75 14.40
N ALA A 86 -2.05 -2.49 13.15
CA ALA A 86 -2.41 -1.31 12.38
C ALA A 86 -3.42 -1.74 11.31
N VAL A 87 -4.59 -1.10 11.28
CA VAL A 87 -5.64 -1.26 10.27
C VAL A 87 -5.61 -0.03 9.38
N ARG A 88 -5.36 -0.22 8.09
CA ARG A 88 -5.05 0.86 7.14
C ARG A 88 -5.89 0.75 5.88
N SER A 89 -6.11 1.87 5.25
CA SER A 89 -6.61 1.92 3.88
C SER A 89 -5.61 1.32 2.88
N SER A 90 -6.15 0.81 1.79
CA SER A 90 -5.38 0.26 0.67
C SER A 90 -6.22 0.36 -0.61
N SER A 91 -6.44 1.58 -1.10
CA SER A 91 -7.16 1.80 -2.35
C SER A 91 -6.21 2.14 -3.50
N PHE A 92 -6.70 2.03 -4.74
CA PHE A 92 -5.94 2.45 -5.92
C PHE A 92 -5.76 3.96 -5.99
N ASP A 93 -6.66 4.74 -5.39
CA ASP A 93 -6.65 6.20 -5.47
C ASP A 93 -5.80 6.84 -4.37
N GLU A 94 -5.29 6.04 -3.42
CA GLU A 94 -4.44 6.52 -2.32
C GLU A 94 -3.06 6.99 -2.81
N ASP A 95 -2.46 6.28 -3.75
CA ASP A 95 -1.14 6.54 -4.30
C ASP A 95 -1.25 6.98 -5.78
N SER A 96 -2.07 7.98 -6.09
CA SER A 96 -2.15 8.49 -7.45
C SER A 96 -0.88 9.25 -7.82
N TRP A 97 -0.44 9.11 -9.08
CA TRP A 97 0.78 9.75 -9.60
C TRP A 97 0.75 11.28 -9.53
N THR A 98 -0.42 11.87 -9.50
CA THR A 98 -0.63 13.33 -9.55
C THR A 98 -0.92 13.95 -8.19
N THR A 99 -1.37 13.17 -7.22
CA THR A 99 -1.71 13.64 -5.87
C THR A 99 -1.24 12.61 -4.85
N ALA A 100 -0.33 13.03 -3.97
CA ALA A 100 -0.03 12.26 -2.77
C ALA A 100 -1.16 12.51 -1.76
N ASN A 101 -2.11 11.59 -1.69
CA ASN A 101 -3.21 11.62 -0.72
C ASN A 101 -2.77 11.05 0.65
N ALA A 102 -1.49 11.18 0.98
CA ALA A 102 -0.97 10.75 2.27
C ALA A 102 -1.72 11.49 3.39
N GLY A 103 -2.39 10.73 4.26
CA GLY A 103 -3.16 11.27 5.39
C GLY A 103 -4.62 11.62 5.08
N VAL A 104 -5.11 11.42 3.86
CA VAL A 104 -6.52 11.61 3.51
C VAL A 104 -7.37 10.43 4.01
N PHE A 105 -6.81 9.24 4.00
CA PHE A 105 -7.50 8.03 4.45
C PHE A 105 -7.07 7.63 5.86
N GLU A 106 -8.02 7.04 6.58
CA GLU A 106 -7.85 6.67 7.98
C GLU A 106 -6.85 5.51 8.16
N SER A 107 -6.10 5.59 9.25
CA SER A 107 -5.26 4.50 9.74
C SER A 107 -5.46 4.38 11.25
N VAL A 108 -6.00 3.25 11.70
CA VAL A 108 -6.22 2.97 13.11
C VAL A 108 -5.09 2.09 13.62
N ILE A 109 -4.34 2.57 14.59
CA ILE A 109 -3.22 1.86 15.22
C ILE A 109 -3.58 1.41 16.63
N ASN A 110 -2.75 0.55 17.23
CA ASN A 110 -2.95 -0.01 18.56
C ASN A 110 -4.28 -0.79 18.72
N VAL A 111 -4.63 -1.57 17.71
CA VAL A 111 -5.80 -2.45 17.72
C VAL A 111 -5.37 -3.84 18.18
N PRO A 112 -5.84 -4.34 19.33
CA PRO A 112 -5.53 -5.70 19.79
C PRO A 112 -6.13 -6.73 18.83
N ALA A 113 -5.34 -7.69 18.35
CA ALA A 113 -5.83 -8.72 17.44
C ALA A 113 -6.94 -9.59 18.05
N ASP A 114 -6.84 -9.87 19.35
CA ASP A 114 -7.79 -10.73 20.06
C ASP A 114 -9.13 -10.04 20.40
N ASP A 115 -9.21 -8.72 20.27
CA ASP A 115 -10.44 -7.97 20.49
C ASP A 115 -11.19 -7.76 19.15
N GLY A 116 -12.08 -8.71 18.85
CA GLY A 116 -12.88 -8.67 17.62
C GLY A 116 -13.81 -7.47 17.50
N VAL A 117 -14.22 -6.85 18.63
CA VAL A 117 -15.05 -5.64 18.61
C VAL A 117 -14.22 -4.44 18.18
N ARG A 118 -13.08 -4.20 18.84
CA ARG A 118 -12.17 -3.10 18.47
C ARG A 118 -11.61 -3.25 17.07
N LEU A 119 -11.31 -4.48 16.64
CA LEU A 119 -10.93 -4.76 15.27
C LEU A 119 -12.04 -4.39 14.29
N GLY A 120 -13.28 -4.76 14.61
CA GLY A 120 -14.44 -4.42 13.82
C GLY A 120 -14.67 -2.91 13.69
N ASP A 121 -14.53 -2.19 14.79
CA ASP A 121 -14.67 -0.72 14.82
C ASP A 121 -13.56 -0.03 14.01
N ALA A 122 -12.32 -0.51 14.12
CA ALA A 122 -11.19 -0.01 13.35
C ALA A 122 -11.37 -0.21 11.85
N VAL A 123 -11.82 -1.39 11.42
CA VAL A 123 -12.12 -1.66 10.01
C VAL A 123 -13.25 -0.75 9.53
N GLN A 124 -14.29 -0.56 10.32
CA GLN A 124 -15.41 0.30 9.96
C GLN A 124 -14.99 1.77 9.82
N ALA A 125 -14.10 2.26 10.68
CA ALA A 125 -13.54 3.61 10.57
C ALA A 125 -12.75 3.79 9.25
N VAL A 126 -11.92 2.81 8.87
CA VAL A 126 -11.20 2.82 7.60
C VAL A 126 -12.17 2.81 6.41
N ILE A 127 -13.19 1.95 6.42
CA ILE A 127 -14.21 1.91 5.36
C ILE A 127 -14.92 3.26 5.22
N ALA A 128 -15.30 3.87 6.34
CA ALA A 128 -15.97 5.17 6.33
C ALA A 128 -15.10 6.29 5.73
N SER A 129 -13.77 6.16 5.77
CA SER A 129 -12.86 7.17 5.23
C SER A 129 -12.78 7.17 3.70
N TYR A 130 -13.22 6.11 3.01
CA TYR A 130 -13.14 6.04 1.55
C TYR A 130 -14.09 7.02 0.85
N ASN A 131 -15.26 7.31 1.42
CA ASN A 131 -16.24 8.29 0.92
C ASN A 131 -16.69 8.13 -0.55
N ASP A 132 -16.29 7.05 -1.24
CA ASP A 132 -16.55 6.81 -2.66
C ASP A 132 -17.55 5.67 -2.92
N GLY A 133 -17.90 4.91 -1.87
CA GLY A 133 -18.80 3.75 -1.96
C GLY A 133 -18.23 2.58 -2.77
N ASN A 134 -16.95 2.61 -3.12
CA ASN A 134 -16.32 1.55 -3.89
C ASN A 134 -16.04 0.32 -3.00
N THR A 135 -16.76 -0.76 -3.23
CA THR A 135 -16.64 -2.00 -2.46
C THR A 135 -15.39 -2.82 -2.78
N GLU A 136 -14.66 -2.45 -3.84
CA GLU A 136 -13.37 -3.06 -4.19
C GLU A 136 -12.19 -2.46 -3.43
N ASN A 137 -12.39 -1.32 -2.75
CA ASN A 137 -11.39 -0.77 -1.85
C ASN A 137 -11.00 -1.81 -0.80
N GLN A 138 -9.70 -1.88 -0.51
CA GLN A 138 -9.15 -2.89 0.38
C GLN A 138 -8.81 -2.31 1.75
N ILE A 139 -8.95 -3.14 2.75
CA ILE A 139 -8.44 -2.91 4.09
C ILE A 139 -7.16 -3.73 4.23
N LEU A 140 -6.10 -3.11 4.76
CA LEU A 140 -4.82 -3.73 5.04
C LEU A 140 -4.62 -3.80 6.55
N VAL A 141 -4.50 -5.02 7.08
CA VAL A 141 -4.20 -5.30 8.48
C VAL A 141 -2.78 -5.82 8.61
N GLN A 142 -1.99 -5.18 9.44
CA GLN A 142 -0.58 -5.53 9.68
C GLN A 142 -0.27 -5.53 11.17
N GLU A 143 0.67 -6.39 11.58
CA GLU A 143 1.27 -6.31 12.90
C GLU A 143 2.02 -4.97 13.06
N MET A 144 1.86 -4.32 14.20
CA MET A 144 2.66 -3.15 14.55
C MET A 144 4.08 -3.56 14.91
N VAL A 145 5.03 -2.74 14.53
CA VAL A 145 6.40 -2.86 15.02
C VAL A 145 6.43 -2.40 16.48
N ASP A 146 6.87 -3.29 17.35
CA ASP A 146 6.98 -2.99 18.76
C ASP A 146 8.28 -2.20 19.04
N ALA A 147 8.15 -1.13 19.84
CA ALA A 147 9.24 -0.27 20.29
C ALA A 147 10.28 0.07 19.19
N PRO A 148 9.88 0.73 18.09
CA PRO A 148 10.82 1.08 17.03
C PRO A 148 11.89 2.05 17.54
N ILE A 149 13.15 1.75 17.25
CA ILE A 149 14.27 2.66 17.55
C ILE A 149 14.26 3.86 16.60
N LEU A 150 13.79 3.62 15.37
CA LEU A 150 13.70 4.62 14.32
C LEU A 150 12.49 4.33 13.45
N SER A 151 11.74 5.35 13.09
CA SER A 151 10.65 5.28 12.13
C SER A 151 10.76 6.39 11.09
N GLY A 152 10.33 6.17 9.87
CA GLY A 152 10.47 7.21 8.86
C GLY A 152 9.90 6.87 7.50
N VAL A 153 10.09 7.82 6.57
CA VAL A 153 9.69 7.70 5.17
C VAL A 153 10.89 7.98 4.29
N ALA A 154 11.17 7.10 3.35
CA ALA A 154 12.25 7.22 2.39
C ALA A 154 11.69 7.47 0.98
N PHE A 155 12.17 8.52 0.34
CA PHE A 155 11.91 8.82 -1.06
C PHE A 155 13.17 8.52 -1.88
N THR A 156 13.00 7.92 -3.04
CA THR A 156 14.10 7.61 -3.95
C THR A 156 14.42 8.74 -4.93
N ARG A 157 13.64 9.82 -4.89
CA ARG A 157 13.82 11.07 -5.62
C ARG A 157 13.26 12.23 -4.80
N THR A 158 13.75 13.44 -5.06
CA THR A 158 13.14 14.64 -4.47
C THR A 158 11.72 14.85 -5.00
N ILE A 159 10.78 15.18 -4.12
CA ILE A 159 9.35 15.31 -4.47
C ILE A 159 9.12 16.43 -5.51
N ARG A 160 9.79 17.58 -5.37
CA ARG A 160 9.53 18.75 -6.22
C ARG A 160 10.18 18.67 -7.61
N SER A 161 11.41 18.19 -7.68
CA SER A 161 12.22 18.24 -8.92
C SER A 161 12.45 16.88 -9.55
N GLY A 162 12.11 15.77 -8.87
CA GLY A 162 12.44 14.43 -9.31
C GLY A 162 13.94 14.14 -9.35
N ALA A 163 14.79 15.00 -8.75
CA ALA A 163 16.23 14.84 -8.74
C ALA A 163 16.67 13.54 -8.05
N PRO A 164 17.77 12.90 -8.48
CA PRO A 164 18.18 11.57 -8.04
C PRO A 164 18.85 11.59 -6.65
N TYR A 165 18.09 11.98 -5.64
CA TYR A 165 18.51 11.95 -4.24
C TYR A 165 17.57 11.04 -3.43
N TYR A 166 18.14 10.25 -2.55
CA TYR A 166 17.41 9.68 -1.43
C TYR A 166 17.10 10.78 -0.43
N VAL A 167 15.85 10.94 -0.05
CA VAL A 167 15.40 11.84 1.01
C VAL A 167 14.71 11.00 2.06
N ILE A 168 15.28 10.95 3.27
CA ILE A 168 14.77 10.13 4.36
C ILE A 168 14.38 11.08 5.49
N ASN A 169 13.08 11.15 5.78
CA ASN A 169 12.56 11.85 6.95
C ASN A 169 12.30 10.81 8.04
N TYR A 170 12.87 11.01 9.23
CA TYR A 170 12.80 10.02 10.28
C TYR A 170 12.67 10.65 11.68
N ASP A 171 12.17 9.83 12.60
CA ASP A 171 12.06 10.10 14.01
C ASP A 171 12.78 8.97 14.77
N ASP A 172 13.80 9.32 15.55
CA ASP A 172 14.60 8.43 16.36
C ASP A 172 14.41 8.66 17.88
N GLN A 173 13.39 9.43 18.26
CA GLN A 173 13.18 9.85 19.64
C GLN A 173 11.86 9.40 20.25
N SER A 174 10.76 9.42 19.47
CA SER A 174 9.44 9.19 20.03
C SER A 174 9.09 7.71 20.26
N GLY A 175 9.78 6.79 19.59
CA GLY A 175 9.41 5.37 19.59
C GLY A 175 8.06 5.07 18.92
N ARG A 176 7.55 5.99 18.10
CA ARG A 176 6.25 5.88 17.39
C ARG A 176 6.50 5.63 15.91
N THR A 177 5.53 5.03 15.23
CA THR A 177 5.60 4.71 13.79
C THR A 177 4.85 5.70 12.91
N ASP A 178 4.11 6.64 13.48
CA ASP A 178 3.19 7.55 12.78
C ASP A 178 3.63 9.01 12.75
N THR A 179 4.67 9.40 13.49
CA THR A 179 5.11 10.79 13.66
C THR A 179 5.42 11.50 12.34
N VAL A 180 6.15 10.84 11.43
CA VAL A 180 6.54 11.42 10.14
C VAL A 180 5.34 11.56 9.21
N THR A 181 4.44 10.59 9.21
CA THR A 181 3.27 10.56 8.30
C THR A 181 2.12 11.44 8.77
N SER A 182 1.95 11.61 10.08
CA SER A 182 0.90 12.48 10.65
C SER A 182 1.28 13.96 10.65
N GLY A 183 2.56 14.29 10.44
CA GLY A 183 3.06 15.65 10.52
C GLY A 183 3.09 16.24 11.94
N ASN A 184 2.81 15.44 12.96
CA ASN A 184 2.72 15.86 14.36
C ASN A 184 4.04 15.67 15.14
N GLY A 185 5.13 15.34 14.46
CA GLY A 185 6.45 15.14 15.09
C GLY A 185 7.13 16.46 15.40
N GLU A 186 7.47 16.67 16.68
CA GLU A 186 8.20 17.90 17.12
C GLU A 186 9.65 17.93 16.62
N LYS A 187 10.24 16.78 16.28
CA LYS A 187 11.63 16.65 15.82
C LYS A 187 11.73 15.58 14.73
N ILE A 188 11.44 15.97 13.50
CA ILE A 188 11.68 15.12 12.34
C ILE A 188 13.03 15.50 11.75
N GLU A 189 13.95 14.55 11.72
CA GLU A 189 15.25 14.69 11.07
C GLU A 189 15.13 14.36 9.59
N THR A 190 15.96 15.00 8.77
CA THR A 190 16.01 14.75 7.32
C THR A 190 17.43 14.41 6.90
N PHE A 191 17.59 13.24 6.32
CA PHE A 191 18.83 12.81 5.67
C PHE A 191 18.67 12.84 4.15
N VAL A 192 19.67 13.39 3.46
CA VAL A 192 19.68 13.49 1.98
C VAL A 192 21.00 12.92 1.45
N ALA A 193 20.90 11.97 0.50
CA ALA A 193 22.05 11.37 -0.16
C ALA A 193 21.84 11.30 -1.68
N TYR A 194 22.91 11.56 -2.45
CA TYR A 194 22.89 11.43 -3.90
C TYR A 194 22.88 9.94 -4.32
N ARG A 195 22.01 9.55 -5.23
CA ARG A 195 21.86 8.14 -5.68
C ARG A 195 22.99 7.63 -6.55
N GLY A 196 23.82 8.48 -7.09
CA GLY A 196 24.93 8.11 -7.96
C GLY A 196 26.28 7.94 -7.28
N CYS A 197 26.36 8.08 -5.96
CA CYS A 197 27.54 7.71 -5.19
C CYS A 197 27.53 6.20 -4.95
N ASP A 198 28.05 5.43 -5.92
CA ASP A 198 28.60 4.12 -5.62
C ASP A 198 29.90 4.36 -4.84
N GLU A 199 29.84 4.38 -3.54
CA GLU A 199 31.04 4.23 -2.70
C GLU A 199 31.57 2.79 -2.87
N ARG A 200 32.24 2.55 -3.98
CA ARG A 200 33.21 1.48 -4.12
C ARG A 200 34.58 2.04 -3.72
N THR A 201 34.79 2.12 -2.44
CA THR A 201 36.13 2.16 -1.86
C THR A 201 36.20 1.16 -0.73
#